data_434eaa24afc3665eb94ca6b99e6a528f
#
_entry.id   434eaa24afc3665eb94ca6b99e6a528f
#
_cell.length_a   1.000
_cell.length_b   1.000
_cell.length_c   1.000
_cell.angle_alpha   90.00
_cell.angle_beta   90.00
_cell.angle_gamma   90.00
#
_symmetry.space_group_name_H-M   'P 1'
#
loop_
_entity.id
_entity.type
_entity.pdbx_description
1 polymer ?
#
loop_
_entity_poly.entity_id
_entity_poly.type
_entity_poly.pdbx_seq_one_letter_code
_entity_poly.pdbx_strand_id
1 'polypeptide(L)'
;MLRRLQKIICVMAVALLITSTLTPALAKSVTAKVNSSSAKVYKKASRSSKSVKLKKGTSVKVTAVSGNWARVKLNGKTGYMPTKYLSSASKSKAKSNSSAKAKKNSTSWKSKVVKMNWFKGGSNVLKKGHYGTIYDIDTGISLRIKRMGGHYHADVEPATAADTAKLKRVAGGHFSWGSEAVILKASGKYVACGINTKPHGDQTIYNNNYDGQFCLHMSGSKTHASSKENSHHQSSIDRAYRWAHR
;
A
#
# COMPACT_ATOMS: atom_id res chain seq x y z
N MET A 1 -41.15 -59.15 36.83
CA MET A 1 -40.48 -58.98 35.53
C MET A 1 -41.19 -57.86 34.77
N LEU A 2 -40.84 -56.61 34.99
CA LEU A 2 -41.48 -55.48 34.33
C LEU A 2 -40.42 -54.73 33.50
N ARG A 3 -40.60 -54.72 32.20
CA ARG A 3 -39.82 -53.94 31.25
C ARG A 3 -40.28 -52.50 31.37
N ARG A 4 -39.41 -51.61 31.80
CA ARG A 4 -39.63 -50.14 31.71
C ARG A 4 -39.13 -49.64 30.38
N LEU A 5 -40.06 -49.21 29.54
CA LEU A 5 -39.81 -48.41 28.37
C LEU A 5 -39.36 -47.02 28.83
N GLN A 6 -38.11 -46.62 28.59
CA GLN A 6 -37.70 -45.24 28.69
C GLN A 6 -37.98 -44.53 27.35
N LYS A 7 -38.91 -43.58 27.43
CA LYS A 7 -39.17 -42.67 26.32
C LYS A 7 -38.03 -41.69 26.19
N ILE A 8 -37.33 -41.77 25.09
CA ILE A 8 -36.34 -40.78 24.71
C ILE A 8 -37.08 -39.55 24.12
N ILE A 9 -37.11 -38.46 24.86
CA ILE A 9 -37.60 -37.18 24.36
C ILE A 9 -36.46 -36.56 23.54
N CYS A 10 -36.64 -36.59 22.23
CA CYS A 10 -35.76 -35.89 21.30
C CYS A 10 -36.07 -34.41 21.34
N VAL A 11 -35.23 -33.63 22.06
CA VAL A 11 -35.30 -32.18 22.02
C VAL A 11 -34.62 -31.73 20.72
N MET A 12 -35.40 -31.40 19.73
CA MET A 12 -34.94 -30.73 18.51
C MET A 12 -34.54 -29.29 18.87
N ALA A 13 -33.24 -29.09 19.08
CA ALA A 13 -32.68 -27.76 19.11
C ALA A 13 -32.73 -27.18 17.69
N VAL A 14 -33.68 -26.30 17.44
CA VAL A 14 -33.74 -25.50 16.23
C VAL A 14 -32.59 -24.47 16.34
N ALA A 15 -31.47 -24.81 15.71
CA ALA A 15 -30.39 -23.86 15.50
C ALA A 15 -30.89 -22.79 14.51
N LEU A 16 -31.25 -21.62 15.05
CA LEU A 16 -31.56 -20.44 14.26
C LEU A 16 -30.26 -19.96 13.60
N LEU A 17 -30.02 -20.40 12.38
CA LEU A 17 -28.98 -19.87 11.53
C LEU A 17 -29.34 -18.41 11.18
N ILE A 18 -28.83 -17.48 11.97
CA ILE A 18 -28.80 -16.06 11.60
C ILE A 18 -27.80 -15.97 10.43
N THR A 19 -28.29 -16.15 9.21
CA THR A 19 -27.57 -15.74 8.02
C THR A 19 -27.52 -14.23 8.04
N SER A 20 -26.46 -13.67 8.62
CA SER A 20 -26.11 -12.27 8.40
C SER A 20 -25.84 -12.11 6.92
N THR A 21 -26.84 -11.68 6.16
CA THR A 21 -26.64 -11.19 4.80
C THR A 21 -25.75 -9.96 4.92
N LEU A 22 -24.43 -10.17 4.76
CA LEU A 22 -23.50 -9.09 4.48
C LEU A 22 -23.96 -8.48 3.16
N THR A 23 -24.79 -7.45 3.21
CA THR A 23 -25.03 -6.60 2.06
C THR A 23 -23.67 -6.02 1.68
N PRO A 24 -23.13 -6.33 0.47
CA PRO A 24 -21.88 -5.71 0.06
C PRO A 24 -22.15 -4.20 0.01
N ALA A 25 -21.44 -3.45 0.87
CA ALA A 25 -21.47 -2.00 0.82
C ALA A 25 -21.22 -1.60 -0.63
N LEU A 26 -22.18 -0.90 -1.23
CA LEU A 26 -22.15 -0.48 -2.63
C LEU A 26 -20.92 0.41 -2.82
N ALA A 27 -19.82 -0.17 -3.25
CA ALA A 27 -18.57 0.54 -3.46
C ALA A 27 -18.85 1.68 -4.44
N LYS A 28 -18.71 2.93 -3.96
CA LYS A 28 -19.01 4.14 -4.71
C LYS A 28 -18.20 4.12 -6.01
N SER A 29 -18.88 3.91 -7.13
CA SER A 29 -18.23 3.81 -8.43
C SER A 29 -17.59 5.15 -8.81
N VAL A 30 -16.38 5.09 -9.35
CA VAL A 30 -15.59 6.28 -9.72
C VAL A 30 -15.48 6.34 -11.24
N THR A 31 -15.75 7.50 -11.83
CA THR A 31 -15.54 7.70 -13.27
C THR A 31 -14.07 7.98 -13.55
N ALA A 32 -13.44 7.22 -14.44
CA ALA A 32 -12.08 7.43 -14.91
C ALA A 32 -12.05 7.66 -16.43
N LYS A 33 -11.00 8.33 -16.93
CA LYS A 33 -10.79 8.48 -18.37
C LYS A 33 -9.69 7.54 -18.85
N VAL A 34 -9.85 7.00 -20.05
CA VAL A 34 -8.82 6.20 -20.72
C VAL A 34 -7.69 7.13 -21.15
N ASN A 35 -6.46 6.83 -20.75
CA ASN A 35 -5.27 7.67 -20.95
C ASN A 35 -4.43 7.26 -22.18
N SER A 36 -4.79 6.18 -22.88
CA SER A 36 -4.01 5.62 -23.99
C SER A 36 -4.90 5.19 -25.15
N SER A 37 -4.43 5.42 -26.38
CA SER A 37 -5.05 4.91 -27.60
C SER A 37 -4.90 3.39 -27.80
N SER A 38 -3.97 2.76 -27.03
CA SER A 38 -3.77 1.31 -27.02
C SER A 38 -4.63 0.59 -25.99
N ALA A 39 -5.50 1.29 -25.27
CA ALA A 39 -6.33 0.72 -24.23
C ALA A 39 -7.39 -0.23 -24.81
N LYS A 40 -7.59 -1.36 -24.14
CA LYS A 40 -8.62 -2.36 -24.47
C LYS A 40 -9.43 -2.69 -23.21
N VAL A 41 -10.74 -2.91 -23.39
CA VAL A 41 -11.60 -3.54 -22.38
C VAL A 41 -11.76 -5.01 -22.75
N TYR A 42 -11.56 -5.87 -21.80
CA TYR A 42 -11.57 -7.32 -21.92
C TYR A 42 -12.82 -7.91 -21.27
N LYS A 43 -13.32 -9.03 -21.78
CA LYS A 43 -14.48 -9.74 -21.20
C LYS A 43 -14.16 -10.35 -19.82
N LYS A 44 -12.89 -10.75 -19.59
CA LYS A 44 -12.35 -11.25 -18.30
C LYS A 44 -11.08 -10.47 -17.96
N ALA A 45 -10.62 -10.53 -16.71
CA ALA A 45 -9.37 -9.91 -16.25
C ALA A 45 -8.13 -10.68 -16.76
N SER A 46 -8.07 -10.89 -18.08
CA SER A 46 -7.01 -11.59 -18.79
C SER A 46 -6.80 -10.99 -20.18
N ARG A 47 -5.55 -10.85 -20.61
CA ARG A 47 -5.19 -10.33 -21.93
C ARG A 47 -5.50 -11.29 -23.09
N SER A 48 -5.69 -12.58 -22.80
CA SER A 48 -6.12 -13.60 -23.77
C SER A 48 -7.62 -13.60 -24.02
N SER A 49 -8.42 -12.87 -23.24
CA SER A 49 -9.86 -12.83 -23.43
C SER A 49 -10.27 -11.85 -24.54
N LYS A 50 -11.44 -12.08 -25.14
CA LYS A 50 -12.01 -11.17 -26.15
C LYS A 50 -12.01 -9.74 -25.63
N SER A 51 -11.60 -8.78 -26.45
CA SER A 51 -11.44 -7.38 -26.06
C SER A 51 -11.91 -6.42 -27.15
N VAL A 52 -12.24 -5.19 -26.72
CA VAL A 52 -12.60 -4.07 -27.59
C VAL A 52 -11.66 -2.92 -27.30
N LYS A 53 -11.12 -2.30 -28.34
CA LYS A 53 -10.24 -1.13 -28.25
C LYS A 53 -11.05 0.10 -27.85
N LEU A 54 -10.52 0.91 -26.95
CA LEU A 54 -11.11 2.18 -26.54
C LEU A 54 -10.28 3.37 -27.03
N LYS A 55 -10.96 4.46 -27.39
CA LYS A 55 -10.31 5.73 -27.70
C LYS A 55 -9.75 6.37 -26.43
N LYS A 56 -8.59 7.03 -26.52
CA LYS A 56 -8.07 7.91 -25.47
C LYS A 56 -9.13 8.97 -25.12
N GLY A 57 -9.32 9.26 -23.84
CA GLY A 57 -10.35 10.19 -23.37
C GLY A 57 -11.72 9.56 -23.07
N THR A 58 -11.97 8.30 -23.51
CA THR A 58 -13.23 7.60 -23.18
C THR A 58 -13.43 7.55 -21.66
N SER A 59 -14.60 7.96 -21.19
CA SER A 59 -15.00 7.87 -19.78
C SER A 59 -15.52 6.48 -19.47
N VAL A 60 -15.03 5.86 -18.42
CA VAL A 60 -15.47 4.55 -17.92
C VAL A 60 -15.80 4.63 -16.43
N LYS A 61 -16.81 3.92 -15.98
CA LYS A 61 -17.17 3.84 -14.57
C LYS A 61 -16.42 2.67 -13.93
N VAL A 62 -15.46 2.95 -13.07
CA VAL A 62 -14.72 1.92 -12.31
C VAL A 62 -15.55 1.48 -11.12
N THR A 63 -15.84 0.19 -11.03
CA THR A 63 -16.68 -0.40 -9.97
C THR A 63 -15.86 -1.22 -8.98
N ALA A 64 -14.69 -1.70 -9.37
CA ALA A 64 -13.74 -2.40 -8.49
C ALA A 64 -12.34 -2.37 -9.10
N VAL A 65 -11.32 -2.51 -8.27
CA VAL A 65 -9.92 -2.68 -8.70
C VAL A 65 -9.37 -3.89 -7.96
N SER A 66 -8.75 -4.81 -8.70
CA SER A 66 -8.06 -5.99 -8.16
C SER A 66 -6.73 -6.14 -8.89
N GLY A 67 -5.63 -5.98 -8.15
CA GLY A 67 -4.28 -5.97 -8.71
C GLY A 67 -4.14 -4.98 -9.86
N ASN A 68 -3.66 -5.44 -11.00
CA ASN A 68 -3.45 -4.61 -12.20
C ASN A 68 -4.71 -4.47 -13.08
N TRP A 69 -5.88 -4.91 -12.63
CA TRP A 69 -7.13 -4.90 -13.37
C TRP A 69 -8.20 -4.07 -12.68
N ALA A 70 -8.87 -3.23 -13.44
CA ALA A 70 -10.07 -2.52 -13.04
C ALA A 70 -11.29 -3.17 -13.67
N ARG A 71 -12.33 -3.44 -12.87
CA ARG A 71 -13.66 -3.75 -13.37
C ARG A 71 -14.34 -2.45 -13.75
N VAL A 72 -14.70 -2.31 -15.00
CA VAL A 72 -15.29 -1.07 -15.54
C VAL A 72 -16.66 -1.31 -16.15
N LYS A 73 -17.53 -0.32 -16.05
CA LYS A 73 -18.79 -0.27 -16.82
C LYS A 73 -18.67 0.79 -17.91
N LEU A 74 -19.03 0.42 -19.14
CA LEU A 74 -19.11 1.29 -20.31
C LEU A 74 -20.41 0.98 -21.03
N ASN A 75 -21.26 1.98 -21.23
CA ASN A 75 -22.58 1.84 -21.88
C ASN A 75 -23.39 0.66 -21.32
N GLY A 76 -23.49 0.57 -19.99
CA GLY A 76 -24.22 -0.50 -19.29
C GLY A 76 -23.50 -1.86 -19.23
N LYS A 77 -22.52 -2.12 -20.08
CA LYS A 77 -21.77 -3.40 -20.13
C LYS A 77 -20.59 -3.39 -19.19
N THR A 78 -20.37 -4.52 -18.50
CA THR A 78 -19.20 -4.73 -17.60
C THR A 78 -18.05 -5.35 -18.39
N GLY A 79 -16.83 -4.85 -18.13
CA GLY A 79 -15.61 -5.41 -18.66
C GLY A 79 -14.44 -5.16 -17.71
N TYR A 80 -13.25 -5.56 -18.12
CA TYR A 80 -12.02 -5.42 -17.36
C TYR A 80 -10.96 -4.71 -18.18
N MET A 81 -10.21 -3.81 -17.57
CA MET A 81 -9.07 -3.18 -18.25
C MET A 81 -7.88 -3.01 -17.30
N PRO A 82 -6.65 -3.07 -17.83
CA PRO A 82 -5.48 -2.81 -17.00
C PRO A 82 -5.51 -1.40 -16.43
N THR A 83 -5.27 -1.28 -15.12
CA THR A 83 -5.33 -0.01 -14.37
C THR A 83 -4.40 1.06 -14.94
N LYS A 84 -3.28 0.67 -15.57
CA LYS A 84 -2.33 1.59 -16.23
C LYS A 84 -2.95 2.43 -17.35
N TYR A 85 -4.07 2.01 -17.91
CA TYR A 85 -4.78 2.73 -18.97
C TYR A 85 -5.90 3.64 -18.46
N LEU A 86 -6.03 3.79 -17.14
CA LEU A 86 -6.99 4.67 -16.50
C LEU A 86 -6.27 5.86 -15.87
N SER A 87 -6.71 7.07 -16.20
CA SER A 87 -6.36 8.25 -15.41
C SER A 87 -7.26 8.30 -14.18
N SER A 88 -6.71 8.77 -13.04
CA SER A 88 -7.51 9.02 -11.85
C SER A 88 -8.69 9.93 -12.20
N ALA A 89 -9.90 9.54 -11.82
CA ALA A 89 -11.05 10.41 -11.95
C ALA A 89 -10.84 11.65 -11.11
N SER A 90 -10.77 12.79 -11.76
CA SER A 90 -10.93 14.05 -11.07
C SER A 90 -12.30 14.03 -10.39
N LYS A 91 -12.33 14.20 -9.08
CA LYS A 91 -13.55 14.53 -8.36
C LYS A 91 -14.22 15.70 -9.07
N SER A 92 -15.51 15.56 -9.40
CA SER A 92 -16.35 16.61 -9.94
C SER A 92 -16.08 17.95 -9.24
N LYS A 93 -16.00 19.00 -10.06
CA LYS A 93 -15.83 20.40 -9.67
C LYS A 93 -16.63 20.77 -8.42
N ALA A 94 -15.97 20.88 -7.30
CA ALA A 94 -16.28 21.91 -6.34
C ALA A 94 -15.27 23.05 -6.68
N LYS A 95 -15.83 24.20 -7.01
CA LYS A 95 -15.08 25.44 -7.24
C LYS A 95 -14.13 25.67 -6.07
N SER A 96 -12.83 25.52 -6.26
CA SER A 96 -11.86 26.03 -5.30
C SER A 96 -10.71 26.68 -6.07
N ASN A 97 -10.62 27.98 -5.92
CA ASN A 97 -9.46 28.82 -6.23
C ASN A 97 -8.25 28.38 -5.37
N SER A 98 -7.61 27.25 -5.73
CA SER A 98 -6.44 26.79 -4.95
C SER A 98 -5.34 26.15 -5.79
N SER A 99 -5.38 26.30 -7.12
CA SER A 99 -4.38 25.68 -8.00
C SER A 99 -2.99 26.35 -7.94
N ALA A 100 -2.87 27.54 -7.38
CA ALA A 100 -1.59 28.24 -7.22
C ALA A 100 -0.88 27.94 -5.89
N LYS A 101 -1.61 27.48 -4.84
CA LYS A 101 -1.04 27.24 -3.51
C LYS A 101 -0.51 25.81 -3.32
N ALA A 102 -1.01 24.83 -4.09
CA ALA A 102 -0.58 23.43 -3.98
C ALA A 102 0.83 23.18 -4.55
N LYS A 103 1.27 23.93 -5.56
CA LYS A 103 2.62 23.79 -6.14
C LYS A 103 3.72 24.40 -5.25
N LYS A 104 3.39 25.40 -4.44
CA LYS A 104 4.33 26.04 -3.51
C LYS A 104 4.50 25.25 -2.20
N ASN A 105 3.51 24.42 -1.81
CA ASN A 105 3.56 23.59 -0.60
C ASN A 105 4.22 22.23 -0.79
N SER A 106 4.40 21.73 -2.02
CA SER A 106 5.01 20.42 -2.28
C SER A 106 6.53 20.42 -2.11
N THR A 107 7.17 21.59 -2.13
CA THR A 107 8.63 21.73 -1.98
C THR A 107 9.05 22.06 -0.55
N SER A 108 8.15 22.61 0.27
CA SER A 108 8.49 23.16 1.59
C SER A 108 8.88 22.12 2.65
N TRP A 109 8.53 20.85 2.48
CA TRP A 109 8.92 19.80 3.42
C TRP A 109 10.28 19.19 3.08
N LYS A 110 10.75 19.26 1.83
CA LYS A 110 12.03 18.71 1.40
C LYS A 110 13.19 19.31 2.19
N SER A 111 13.21 20.62 2.35
CA SER A 111 14.25 21.33 3.13
C SER A 111 14.26 20.95 4.61
N LYS A 112 13.19 20.28 5.10
CA LYS A 112 13.09 19.78 6.49
C LYS A 112 13.57 18.35 6.65
N VAL A 113 14.04 17.70 5.58
CA VAL A 113 14.56 16.34 5.65
C VAL A 113 15.91 16.36 6.35
N VAL A 114 16.06 15.48 7.33
CA VAL A 114 17.31 15.34 8.09
C VAL A 114 17.83 13.92 8.03
N LYS A 115 19.14 13.73 8.24
CA LYS A 115 19.70 12.43 8.62
C LYS A 115 19.66 12.32 10.14
N MET A 116 19.13 11.22 10.65
CA MET A 116 19.12 10.95 12.10
C MET A 116 19.81 9.63 12.38
N ASN A 117 20.70 9.65 13.36
CA ASN A 117 21.34 8.41 13.83
C ASN A 117 20.33 7.60 14.64
N TRP A 118 20.19 6.31 14.28
CA TRP A 118 19.24 5.39 14.89
C TRP A 118 19.39 5.32 16.42
N PHE A 119 20.61 5.17 16.90
CA PHE A 119 20.92 5.02 18.34
C PHE A 119 20.98 6.37 19.08
N LYS A 120 21.04 7.49 18.35
CA LYS A 120 21.03 8.85 18.92
C LYS A 120 19.70 9.54 18.67
N GLY A 121 18.59 8.89 19.07
CA GLY A 121 17.24 9.45 19.01
C GLY A 121 16.45 9.15 17.73
N GLY A 122 17.07 8.61 16.66
CA GLY A 122 16.36 8.24 15.44
C GLY A 122 15.29 7.18 15.69
N SER A 123 15.54 6.20 16.55
CA SER A 123 14.59 5.15 16.91
C SER A 123 13.28 5.68 17.52
N ASN A 124 13.26 6.89 18.07
CA ASN A 124 12.08 7.52 18.68
C ASN A 124 11.19 8.23 17.66
N VAL A 125 11.65 8.43 16.42
CA VAL A 125 10.86 9.10 15.37
C VAL A 125 9.64 8.28 14.97
N LEU A 126 9.81 6.98 14.85
CA LEU A 126 8.71 6.04 14.61
C LEU A 126 8.73 5.01 15.76
N LYS A 127 7.94 5.24 16.80
CA LYS A 127 7.87 4.36 17.98
C LYS A 127 7.23 3.01 17.61
N LYS A 128 7.57 1.94 18.36
CA LYS A 128 6.95 0.62 18.23
C LYS A 128 5.42 0.73 18.34
N GLY A 129 4.69 0.07 17.44
CA GLY A 129 3.23 0.11 17.37
C GLY A 129 2.66 1.32 16.62
N HIS A 130 3.47 2.34 16.31
CA HIS A 130 3.00 3.55 15.64
C HIS A 130 3.13 3.47 14.11
N TYR A 131 2.35 4.31 13.44
CA TYR A 131 2.32 4.44 11.99
C TYR A 131 3.16 5.62 11.52
N GLY A 132 3.80 5.44 10.36
CA GLY A 132 4.48 6.47 9.61
C GLY A 132 4.10 6.41 8.13
N THR A 133 4.59 7.34 7.35
CA THR A 133 4.49 7.32 5.89
C THR A 133 5.90 7.37 5.32
N ILE A 134 6.22 6.49 4.39
CA ILE A 134 7.43 6.61 3.58
C ILE A 134 7.08 7.15 2.21
N TYR A 135 7.97 7.98 1.67
CA TYR A 135 7.94 8.51 0.32
C TYR A 135 9.20 8.00 -0.41
N ASP A 136 9.02 7.22 -1.46
CA ASP A 136 10.10 6.74 -2.29
C ASP A 136 10.51 7.82 -3.29
N ILE A 137 11.80 8.15 -3.33
CA ILE A 137 12.31 9.31 -4.08
C ILE A 137 12.37 9.06 -5.59
N ASP A 138 12.45 7.80 -6.02
CA ASP A 138 12.58 7.43 -7.42
C ASP A 138 11.22 7.34 -8.12
N THR A 139 10.24 6.73 -7.46
CA THR A 139 8.91 6.51 -8.01
C THR A 139 7.90 7.61 -7.63
N GLY A 140 8.21 8.43 -6.60
CA GLY A 140 7.27 9.38 -6.03
C GLY A 140 6.10 8.75 -5.27
N ILE A 141 6.18 7.44 -4.99
CA ILE A 141 5.11 6.71 -4.32
C ILE A 141 5.20 6.92 -2.81
N SER A 142 4.04 7.22 -2.20
CA SER A 142 3.89 7.24 -0.75
C SER A 142 3.03 6.08 -0.27
N LEU A 143 3.46 5.42 0.80
CA LEU A 143 2.72 4.35 1.47
C LEU A 143 2.83 4.47 2.99
N ARG A 144 1.80 3.98 3.67
CA ARG A 144 1.80 3.91 5.14
C ARG A 144 2.46 2.63 5.60
N ILE A 145 3.21 2.76 6.68
CA ILE A 145 3.88 1.65 7.37
C ILE A 145 3.54 1.69 8.86
N LYS A 146 3.65 0.55 9.53
CA LYS A 146 3.59 0.40 10.98
C LYS A 146 4.91 -0.17 11.48
N ARG A 147 5.51 0.42 12.50
CA ARG A 147 6.65 -0.22 13.15
C ARG A 147 6.16 -1.29 14.11
N MET A 148 6.59 -2.52 13.90
CA MET A 148 6.31 -3.62 14.80
C MET A 148 7.40 -3.85 15.84
N GLY A 149 8.66 -3.54 15.53
CA GLY A 149 9.79 -3.82 16.40
C GLY A 149 11.11 -3.22 15.93
N GLY A 150 12.19 -3.96 16.17
CA GLY A 150 13.54 -3.69 15.73
C GLY A 150 14.41 -2.99 16.77
N HIS A 151 15.59 -3.57 17.05
CA HIS A 151 16.63 -3.03 17.94
C HIS A 151 17.70 -2.29 17.14
N TYR A 152 18.20 -2.88 16.07
CA TYR A 152 19.27 -2.32 15.23
C TYR A 152 18.77 -1.37 14.14
N HIS A 153 17.51 -1.48 13.75
CA HIS A 153 16.78 -0.67 12.79
C HIS A 153 15.27 -0.81 13.09
N ALA A 154 14.40 -0.18 12.32
CA ALA A 154 12.97 -0.42 12.48
C ALA A 154 12.54 -1.62 11.65
N ASP A 155 11.85 -2.58 12.29
CA ASP A 155 11.09 -3.61 11.60
C ASP A 155 9.70 -3.06 11.36
N VAL A 156 9.32 -2.98 10.09
CA VAL A 156 8.08 -2.29 9.67
C VAL A 156 7.27 -3.17 8.73
N GLU A 157 5.96 -2.93 8.72
CA GLU A 157 5.00 -3.61 7.85
C GLU A 157 4.24 -2.58 7.02
N PRO A 158 3.84 -2.89 5.78
CA PRO A 158 2.83 -2.08 5.10
C PRO A 158 1.53 -2.07 5.91
N ALA A 159 0.92 -0.90 6.08
CA ALA A 159 -0.26 -0.75 6.94
C ALA A 159 -1.50 -1.44 6.38
N THR A 160 -1.59 -1.65 5.08
CA THR A 160 -2.75 -2.24 4.38
C THR A 160 -2.30 -3.00 3.13
N ALA A 161 -3.17 -3.85 2.57
CA ALA A 161 -2.94 -4.51 1.29
C ALA A 161 -2.70 -3.51 0.13
N ALA A 162 -3.32 -2.33 0.18
CA ALA A 162 -3.06 -1.25 -0.77
C ALA A 162 -1.65 -0.66 -0.62
N ASP A 163 -1.13 -0.58 0.61
CA ASP A 163 0.24 -0.13 0.87
C ASP A 163 1.26 -1.19 0.44
N THR A 164 0.95 -2.48 0.61
CA THR A 164 1.76 -3.58 0.05
C THR A 164 1.86 -3.52 -1.47
N ALA A 165 0.74 -3.26 -2.15
CA ALA A 165 0.74 -3.08 -3.59
C ALA A 165 1.58 -1.87 -4.05
N LYS A 166 1.64 -0.80 -3.25
CA LYS A 166 2.53 0.34 -3.48
C LYS A 166 3.99 -0.03 -3.24
N LEU A 167 4.31 -0.73 -2.12
CA LEU A 167 5.66 -1.21 -1.83
C LEU A 167 6.18 -2.11 -2.96
N LYS A 168 5.32 -2.99 -3.50
CA LYS A 168 5.68 -3.83 -4.65
C LYS A 168 6.04 -3.01 -5.90
N ARG A 169 5.41 -1.85 -6.12
CA ARG A 169 5.77 -0.94 -7.22
C ARG A 169 7.08 -0.20 -6.94
N VAL A 170 7.33 0.22 -5.71
CA VAL A 170 8.62 0.76 -5.27
C VAL A 170 9.74 -0.25 -5.56
N ALA A 171 9.51 -1.51 -5.24
CA ALA A 171 10.43 -2.63 -5.48
C ALA A 171 10.53 -3.08 -6.96
N GLY A 172 10.06 -2.28 -7.91
CA GLY A 172 10.11 -2.64 -9.34
C GLY A 172 9.30 -3.89 -9.71
N GLY A 173 8.36 -4.33 -8.85
CA GLY A 173 7.49 -5.49 -9.06
C GLY A 173 7.93 -6.75 -8.30
N HIS A 174 9.13 -6.78 -7.72
CA HIS A 174 9.68 -7.93 -6.98
C HIS A 174 10.30 -7.47 -5.66
N PHE A 175 9.85 -8.06 -4.56
CA PHE A 175 10.45 -7.79 -3.25
C PHE A 175 11.86 -8.37 -3.17
N SER A 176 12.81 -7.56 -2.69
CA SER A 176 14.23 -7.91 -2.67
C SER A 176 14.94 -7.40 -1.40
N TRP A 177 16.15 -7.90 -1.19
CA TRP A 177 17.08 -7.41 -0.17
C TRP A 177 17.83 -6.14 -0.61
N GLY A 178 17.61 -5.67 -1.84
CA GLY A 178 18.14 -4.40 -2.32
C GLY A 178 17.68 -3.24 -1.45
N SER A 179 18.36 -2.10 -1.56
CA SER A 179 18.06 -0.93 -0.75
C SER A 179 17.47 0.20 -1.57
N GLU A 180 16.23 0.58 -1.25
CA GLU A 180 15.53 1.73 -1.84
C GLU A 180 15.70 2.97 -0.95
N ALA A 181 15.79 4.14 -1.57
CA ALA A 181 15.97 5.41 -0.87
C ALA A 181 14.61 6.09 -0.63
N VAL A 182 14.28 6.30 0.63
CA VAL A 182 12.98 6.83 1.02
C VAL A 182 13.08 7.95 2.05
N ILE A 183 12.04 8.78 2.15
CA ILE A 183 11.87 9.74 3.24
C ILE A 183 10.77 9.23 4.17
N LEU A 184 11.11 8.99 5.42
CA LEU A 184 10.13 8.71 6.47
C LEU A 184 9.52 10.02 6.99
N LYS A 185 8.20 10.08 7.00
CA LYS A 185 7.42 11.09 7.72
C LYS A 185 6.76 10.46 8.94
N ALA A 186 7.22 10.81 10.12
CA ALA A 186 6.64 10.36 11.40
C ALA A 186 6.95 11.39 12.50
N SER A 187 6.06 11.52 13.48
CA SER A 187 6.22 12.42 14.64
C SER A 187 6.63 13.86 14.24
N GLY A 188 6.03 14.38 13.17
CA GLY A 188 6.33 15.73 12.66
C GLY A 188 7.69 15.92 11.97
N LYS A 189 8.51 14.86 11.89
CA LYS A 189 9.84 14.87 11.28
C LYS A 189 9.83 14.24 9.89
N TYR A 190 10.80 14.63 9.06
CA TYR A 190 11.11 14.04 7.77
C TYR A 190 12.55 13.52 7.83
N VAL A 191 12.74 12.21 7.72
CA VAL A 191 14.05 11.56 7.91
C VAL A 191 14.42 10.77 6.66
N ALA A 192 15.64 10.98 6.16
CA ALA A 192 16.22 10.19 5.09
C ALA A 192 16.48 8.77 5.59
N CYS A 193 15.98 7.77 4.87
CA CYS A 193 16.04 6.36 5.22
C CYS A 193 16.40 5.48 4.01
N GLY A 194 16.90 4.29 4.29
CA GLY A 194 17.03 3.19 3.33
C GLY A 194 16.12 2.03 3.75
N ILE A 195 15.45 1.39 2.83
CA ILE A 195 14.63 0.20 3.11
C ILE A 195 15.05 -0.95 2.21
N ASN A 196 14.97 -2.20 2.71
CA ASN A 196 14.75 -3.33 1.82
C ASN A 196 13.25 -3.51 1.59
N THR A 197 12.86 -4.44 0.73
CA THR A 197 11.44 -4.69 0.47
C THR A 197 11.08 -6.16 0.63
N LYS A 198 12.05 -7.03 0.96
CA LYS A 198 11.83 -8.47 1.10
C LYS A 198 11.04 -8.80 2.36
N PRO A 199 9.89 -9.51 2.25
CA PRO A 199 9.18 -10.04 3.42
C PRO A 199 10.08 -11.03 4.19
N HIS A 200 10.15 -10.87 5.52
CA HIS A 200 10.88 -11.78 6.41
C HIS A 200 10.46 -11.61 7.87
N GLY A 201 10.83 -12.57 8.72
CA GLY A 201 10.57 -12.53 10.15
C GLY A 201 9.09 -12.55 10.50
N ASP A 202 8.74 -11.92 11.63
CA ASP A 202 7.39 -11.91 12.17
C ASP A 202 6.51 -10.86 11.53
N GLN A 203 5.19 -10.93 11.81
CA GLN A 203 4.20 -9.94 11.38
C GLN A 203 3.19 -9.65 12.49
N THR A 204 2.56 -8.48 12.43
CA THR A 204 1.48 -8.06 13.33
C THR A 204 0.21 -7.65 12.58
N ILE A 205 0.26 -7.58 11.26
CA ILE A 205 -0.86 -7.25 10.38
C ILE A 205 -1.05 -8.40 9.38
N TYR A 206 -2.09 -9.22 9.60
CA TYR A 206 -2.31 -10.47 8.82
C TYR A 206 -3.15 -10.28 7.55
N ASN A 207 -3.74 -9.10 7.34
CA ASN A 207 -4.61 -8.80 6.20
C ASN A 207 -4.04 -7.73 5.25
N ASN A 208 -2.74 -7.50 5.29
CA ASN A 208 -2.05 -6.54 4.45
C ASN A 208 -1.44 -7.14 3.17
N ASN A 209 -1.57 -8.46 2.91
CA ASN A 209 -0.97 -9.18 1.79
C ASN A 209 0.57 -9.07 1.75
N TYR A 210 1.20 -9.00 2.92
CA TYR A 210 2.66 -8.97 3.10
C TYR A 210 3.00 -9.95 4.22
N ASP A 211 3.75 -10.99 3.89
CA ASP A 211 4.02 -12.12 4.80
C ASP A 211 5.31 -11.86 5.58
N GLY A 212 5.20 -11.12 6.68
CA GLY A 212 6.32 -10.70 7.52
C GLY A 212 6.48 -9.18 7.58
N GLN A 213 7.72 -8.76 7.81
CA GLN A 213 8.19 -7.37 7.93
C GLN A 213 9.25 -7.05 6.88
N PHE A 214 9.62 -5.79 6.77
CA PHE A 214 10.81 -5.33 6.06
C PHE A 214 11.60 -4.32 6.93
N CYS A 215 12.88 -4.09 6.59
CA CYS A 215 13.73 -3.23 7.38
C CYS A 215 13.69 -1.78 6.90
N LEU A 216 13.59 -0.84 7.84
CA LEU A 216 13.79 0.57 7.60
C LEU A 216 15.01 1.04 8.40
N HIS A 217 16.04 1.47 7.68
CA HIS A 217 17.31 1.91 8.21
C HIS A 217 17.42 3.44 8.23
N MET A 218 17.92 3.99 9.32
CA MET A 218 18.41 5.36 9.46
C MET A 218 19.93 5.36 9.53
N SER A 219 20.57 6.51 9.54
CA SER A 219 22.02 6.62 9.74
C SER A 219 22.47 5.84 10.99
N GLY A 220 23.56 5.11 10.91
CA GLY A 220 24.10 4.31 12.00
C GLY A 220 23.30 3.04 12.32
N SER A 221 22.19 2.75 11.62
CA SER A 221 21.46 1.48 11.78
C SER A 221 22.34 0.28 11.40
N LYS A 222 22.12 -0.83 12.09
CA LYS A 222 22.86 -2.07 11.88
C LYS A 222 21.95 -3.17 11.35
N THR A 223 22.52 -4.21 10.74
CA THR A 223 21.80 -5.43 10.36
C THR A 223 21.79 -6.44 11.50
N HIS A 224 20.79 -7.33 11.54
CA HIS A 224 20.76 -8.42 12.53
C HIS A 224 21.88 -9.43 12.30
N ALA A 225 22.18 -9.75 11.04
CA ALA A 225 23.15 -10.80 10.71
C ALA A 225 24.58 -10.47 11.10
N SER A 226 24.99 -9.20 11.02
CA SER A 226 26.38 -8.81 11.24
C SER A 226 26.58 -7.88 12.43
N SER A 227 25.50 -7.30 12.99
CA SER A 227 25.55 -6.23 13.99
C SER A 227 26.39 -5.02 13.54
N LYS A 228 26.53 -4.84 12.21
CA LYS A 228 27.28 -3.76 11.57
C LYS A 228 26.38 -2.94 10.66
N GLU A 229 26.81 -1.73 10.34
CA GLU A 229 26.16 -0.91 9.31
C GLU A 229 26.25 -1.60 7.95
N ASN A 230 25.20 -1.47 7.15
CA ASN A 230 25.18 -1.97 5.78
C ASN A 230 25.40 -0.78 4.83
N SER A 231 26.45 -0.84 4.02
CA SER A 231 26.86 0.25 3.12
C SER A 231 25.77 0.60 2.07
N HIS A 232 25.01 -0.39 1.59
CA HIS A 232 23.92 -0.14 0.64
C HIS A 232 22.81 0.69 1.28
N HIS A 233 22.41 0.37 2.53
CA HIS A 233 21.41 1.18 3.25
C HIS A 233 21.96 2.58 3.56
N GLN A 234 23.21 2.73 3.98
CA GLN A 234 23.78 4.04 4.23
C GLN A 234 23.86 4.89 2.95
N SER A 235 24.23 4.28 1.81
CA SER A 235 24.22 4.95 0.50
C SER A 235 22.82 5.40 0.08
N SER A 236 21.79 4.60 0.36
CA SER A 236 20.40 4.98 0.08
C SER A 236 19.93 6.13 0.97
N ILE A 237 20.32 6.15 2.24
CA ILE A 237 20.05 7.27 3.17
C ILE A 237 20.69 8.56 2.66
N ASP A 238 21.96 8.49 2.22
CA ASP A 238 22.67 9.65 1.68
C ASP A 238 22.05 10.13 0.37
N ARG A 239 21.60 9.21 -0.49
CA ARG A 239 20.88 9.55 -1.73
C ARG A 239 19.56 10.24 -1.44
N ALA A 240 18.77 9.74 -0.47
CA ALA A 240 17.51 10.34 -0.05
C ALA A 240 17.71 11.75 0.50
N TYR A 241 18.75 11.94 1.33
CA TYR A 241 19.08 13.25 1.89
C TYR A 241 19.49 14.25 0.80
N ARG A 242 20.41 13.88 -0.09
CA ARG A 242 20.84 14.75 -1.21
C ARG A 242 19.70 15.08 -2.15
N TRP A 243 18.79 14.13 -2.44
CA TRP A 243 17.61 14.37 -3.26
C TRP A 243 16.69 15.46 -2.69
N ALA A 244 16.55 15.50 -1.38
CA ALA A 244 15.71 16.50 -0.70
C ALA A 244 16.30 17.90 -0.69
N HIS A 245 17.63 18.04 -0.86
CA HIS A 245 18.39 19.30 -0.75
C HIS A 245 18.94 19.77 -2.10
N ARG A 246 18.43 19.27 -3.20
CA ARG A 246 18.72 19.74 -4.55
C ARG A 246 17.81 20.86 -4.99
#